data_60328d263c7ff6177efbc6b1ed291f1e
#
_entry.id   60328d263c7ff6177efbc6b1ed291f1e
#
_cell.length_a   1.000
_cell.length_b   1.000
_cell.length_c   1.000
_cell.angle_alpha   90.00
_cell.angle_beta   90.00
_cell.angle_gamma   90.00
#
_symmetry.space_group_name_H-M   'P 1'
#
loop_
_entity.id
_entity.type
_entity.pdbx_description
1 polymer ?
#
loop_
_entity_poly.entity_id
_entity_poly.type
_entity_poly.pdbx_seq_one_letter_code
_entity_poly.pdbx_strand_id
1 'polypeptide(L)'
;MFRRFPQSSLYDQNTFYRAFERDLLHARQEVIIESPFIAERRMELLLPILRKLSRRGIRIVVNTRHPDEHEGDYGRQAAEAIVTLQDIGATVLYTGGHHRKLAIIDRKVFYEGSLNILSYRDSCEIMRRVASSVEAKRLLRFIGLMKYVGPI
;
A
#
# COMPACT_ATOMS: atom_id res chain seq x y z
N MET A 1 -17.53 28.03 13.37
CA MET A 1 -17.12 27.02 12.39
C MET A 1 -16.29 25.97 13.09
N PHE A 2 -16.86 24.79 13.32
CA PHE A 2 -16.13 23.70 13.95
C PHE A 2 -15.18 23.09 12.93
N ARG A 3 -13.87 23.20 13.13
CA ARG A 3 -12.89 22.40 12.40
C ARG A 3 -13.12 20.94 12.78
N ARG A 4 -13.67 20.17 11.85
CA ARG A 4 -13.65 18.71 12.00
C ARG A 4 -12.19 18.26 11.92
N PHE A 5 -11.68 17.77 13.02
CA PHE A 5 -10.38 17.10 13.00
C PHE A 5 -10.45 15.87 12.10
N PRO A 6 -9.39 15.54 11.35
CA PRO A 6 -9.34 14.31 10.58
C PRO A 6 -9.66 13.14 11.50
N GLN A 7 -10.56 12.26 11.04
CA GLN A 7 -10.87 11.05 11.79
C GLN A 7 -9.65 10.11 11.70
N SER A 8 -9.09 9.74 12.84
CA SER A 8 -7.93 8.86 12.90
C SER A 8 -8.19 7.65 13.81
N SER A 9 -7.63 6.51 13.42
CA SER A 9 -7.75 5.23 14.14
C SER A 9 -6.39 4.56 14.19
N LEU A 10 -6.14 3.76 15.21
CA LEU A 10 -4.90 3.00 15.38
C LEU A 10 -5.17 1.51 15.26
N TYR A 11 -4.26 0.82 14.60
CA TYR A 11 -4.27 -0.63 14.40
C TYR A 11 -2.90 -1.20 14.70
N ASP A 12 -2.86 -2.45 15.11
CA ASP A 12 -1.66 -3.22 15.29
C ASP A 12 -1.54 -4.33 14.22
N GLN A 13 -0.54 -5.19 14.32
CA GLN A 13 -0.32 -6.28 13.38
C GLN A 13 -1.50 -7.28 13.31
N ASN A 14 -2.34 -7.35 14.35
CA ASN A 14 -3.48 -8.27 14.40
C ASN A 14 -4.77 -7.67 13.84
N THR A 15 -4.89 -6.35 13.82
CA THR A 15 -6.13 -5.64 13.47
C THR A 15 -6.04 -4.87 12.15
N PHE A 16 -4.84 -4.59 11.66
CA PHE A 16 -4.61 -3.78 10.48
C PHE A 16 -5.26 -4.37 9.21
N TYR A 17 -4.98 -5.63 8.90
CA TYR A 17 -5.40 -6.20 7.61
C TYR A 17 -6.91 -6.27 7.45
N ARG A 18 -7.65 -6.51 8.52
CA ARG A 18 -9.11 -6.49 8.47
C ARG A 18 -9.65 -5.13 8.05
N ALA A 19 -9.10 -4.06 8.61
CA ALA A 19 -9.47 -2.70 8.24
C ALA A 19 -8.99 -2.34 6.84
N PHE A 20 -7.77 -2.70 6.49
CA PHE A 20 -7.16 -2.44 5.18
C PHE A 20 -7.94 -3.14 4.06
N GLU A 21 -8.25 -4.41 4.20
CA GLU A 21 -9.03 -5.17 3.22
C GLU A 21 -10.42 -4.57 3.01
N ARG A 22 -11.08 -4.14 4.09
CA ARG A 22 -12.36 -3.43 3.99
C ARG A 22 -12.24 -2.16 3.16
N ASP A 23 -11.22 -1.34 3.41
CA ASP A 23 -11.01 -0.11 2.64
C ASP A 23 -10.63 -0.41 1.19
N LEU A 24 -9.82 -1.44 0.93
CA LEU A 24 -9.52 -1.89 -0.43
C LEU A 24 -10.78 -2.27 -1.20
N LEU A 25 -11.67 -3.04 -0.59
CA LEU A 25 -12.91 -3.49 -1.23
C LEU A 25 -13.87 -2.32 -1.55
N HIS A 26 -13.76 -1.21 -0.83
CA HIS A 26 -14.54 0.01 -1.06
C HIS A 26 -13.82 1.02 -1.98
N ALA A 27 -12.62 0.73 -2.43
CA ALA A 27 -11.88 1.60 -3.36
C ALA A 27 -12.65 1.75 -4.68
N ARG A 28 -12.62 2.96 -5.24
CA ARG A 28 -13.34 3.31 -6.48
C ARG A 28 -12.45 3.76 -7.61
N GLN A 29 -11.26 4.26 -7.32
CA GLN A 29 -10.40 4.88 -8.32
C GLN A 29 -8.96 4.39 -8.26
N GLU A 30 -8.35 4.35 -7.07
CA GLU A 30 -6.92 4.21 -6.96
C GLU A 30 -6.50 3.63 -5.61
N VAL A 31 -5.48 2.78 -5.65
CA VAL A 31 -4.77 2.28 -4.48
C VAL A 31 -3.27 2.44 -4.70
N ILE A 32 -2.60 3.12 -3.80
CA ILE A 32 -1.15 3.30 -3.81
C ILE A 32 -0.61 2.64 -2.54
N ILE A 33 0.36 1.75 -2.69
CA ILE A 33 1.01 1.05 -1.59
C ILE A 33 2.50 1.29 -1.65
N GLU A 34 3.09 1.74 -0.54
CA GLU A 34 4.53 1.74 -0.34
C GLU A 34 4.89 0.67 0.69
N SER A 35 5.65 -0.32 0.29
CA SER A 35 6.15 -1.39 1.16
C SER A 35 7.53 -1.82 0.69
N PRO A 36 8.59 -1.70 1.53
CA PRO A 36 9.94 -2.07 1.12
C PRO A 36 10.13 -3.57 0.94
N PHE A 37 9.35 -4.39 1.65
CA PHE A 37 9.38 -5.84 1.58
C PHE A 37 8.07 -6.39 1.04
N ILE A 38 8.17 -7.43 0.21
CA ILE A 38 7.04 -8.17 -0.33
C ILE A 38 7.27 -9.65 -0.07
N ALA A 39 6.40 -10.27 0.73
CA ALA A 39 6.47 -11.69 1.04
C ALA A 39 5.40 -12.48 0.28
N GLU A 40 5.78 -13.65 -0.20
CA GLU A 40 4.91 -14.56 -0.95
C GLU A 40 3.59 -14.83 -0.21
N ARG A 41 3.67 -15.20 1.07
CA ARG A 41 2.49 -15.51 1.88
C ARG A 41 1.51 -14.34 1.99
N ARG A 42 2.01 -13.10 2.14
CA ARG A 42 1.14 -11.92 2.18
C ARG A 42 0.50 -11.65 0.84
N MET A 43 1.25 -11.85 -0.24
CA MET A 43 0.72 -11.70 -1.59
C MET A 43 -0.39 -12.73 -1.88
N GLU A 44 -0.24 -13.98 -1.47
CA GLU A 44 -1.30 -14.98 -1.61
C GLU A 44 -2.61 -14.55 -0.95
N LEU A 45 -2.53 -13.88 0.20
CA LEU A 45 -3.71 -13.40 0.93
C LEU A 45 -4.35 -12.17 0.29
N LEU A 46 -3.55 -11.25 -0.23
CA LEU A 46 -4.04 -9.97 -0.80
C LEU A 46 -4.38 -10.07 -2.28
N LEU A 47 -3.76 -10.97 -3.01
CA LEU A 47 -3.90 -11.07 -4.46
C LEU A 47 -5.34 -11.21 -4.95
N PRO A 48 -6.22 -12.02 -4.31
CA PRO A 48 -7.62 -12.10 -4.73
C PRO A 48 -8.34 -10.73 -4.70
N ILE A 49 -8.05 -9.92 -3.68
CA ILE A 49 -8.62 -8.57 -3.55
C ILE A 49 -8.05 -7.66 -4.63
N LEU A 50 -6.73 -7.65 -4.80
CA LEU A 50 -6.07 -6.81 -5.82
C LEU A 50 -6.53 -7.16 -7.23
N ARG A 51 -6.72 -8.45 -7.55
CA ARG A 51 -7.30 -8.89 -8.82
C ARG A 51 -8.71 -8.35 -9.03
N LYS A 52 -9.53 -8.41 -8.00
CA LYS A 52 -10.90 -7.88 -8.04
C LYS A 52 -10.90 -6.37 -8.31
N LEU A 53 -10.02 -5.63 -7.66
CA LEU A 53 -9.87 -4.20 -7.89
C LEU A 53 -9.43 -3.91 -9.33
N SER A 54 -8.44 -4.64 -9.82
CA SER A 54 -7.94 -4.49 -11.19
C SER A 54 -9.04 -4.75 -12.22
N ARG A 55 -9.84 -5.79 -12.06
CA ARG A 55 -10.98 -6.09 -12.93
C ARG A 55 -12.05 -5.02 -12.93
N ARG A 56 -12.15 -4.26 -11.85
CA ARG A 56 -13.06 -3.10 -11.73
C ARG A 56 -12.48 -1.81 -12.30
N GLY A 57 -11.28 -1.87 -12.87
CA GLY A 57 -10.61 -0.70 -13.42
C GLY A 57 -9.95 0.20 -12.37
N ILE A 58 -9.79 -0.27 -11.14
CA ILE A 58 -9.10 0.47 -10.08
C ILE A 58 -7.60 0.49 -10.38
N ARG A 59 -6.99 1.67 -10.37
CA ARG A 59 -5.55 1.82 -10.53
C ARG A 59 -4.82 1.32 -9.30
N ILE A 60 -3.83 0.45 -9.50
CA ILE A 60 -2.98 -0.08 -8.42
C ILE A 60 -1.54 0.33 -8.70
N VAL A 61 -0.92 1.01 -7.75
CA VAL A 61 0.48 1.41 -7.81
C VAL A 61 1.19 0.87 -6.57
N VAL A 62 2.29 0.17 -6.76
CA VAL A 62 3.13 -0.35 -5.68
C VAL A 62 4.52 0.22 -5.83
N ASN A 63 5.01 0.91 -4.81
CA ASN A 63 6.39 1.38 -4.75
C ASN A 63 7.15 0.54 -3.71
N THR A 64 8.25 -0.06 -4.13
CA THR A 64 9.02 -1.01 -3.32
C THR A 64 10.52 -0.84 -3.57
N ARG A 65 11.33 -1.66 -2.92
CA ARG A 65 12.75 -1.79 -3.25
C ARG A 65 12.92 -2.66 -4.48
N HIS A 66 13.97 -2.40 -5.24
CA HIS A 66 14.38 -3.34 -6.28
C HIS A 66 14.76 -4.69 -5.63
N PRO A 67 14.40 -5.84 -6.24
CA PRO A 67 14.72 -7.15 -5.67
C PRO A 67 16.19 -7.36 -5.32
N ASP A 68 17.11 -6.77 -6.09
CA ASP A 68 18.56 -6.87 -5.87
C ASP A 68 19.04 -6.19 -4.57
N GLU A 69 18.23 -5.35 -3.93
CA GLU A 69 18.55 -4.73 -2.64
C GLU A 69 18.24 -5.64 -1.45
N HIS A 70 17.66 -6.81 -1.67
CA HIS A 70 17.32 -7.77 -0.62
C HIS A 70 18.36 -8.88 -0.53
N GLU A 71 18.58 -9.37 0.68
CA GLU A 71 19.42 -10.53 0.96
C GLU A 71 18.58 -11.81 1.00
N GLY A 72 19.19 -12.94 0.61
CA GLY A 72 18.61 -14.26 0.70
C GLY A 72 17.33 -14.42 -0.11
N ASP A 73 16.36 -15.14 0.45
CA ASP A 73 15.11 -15.49 -0.22
C ASP A 73 14.14 -14.31 -0.41
N TYR A 74 14.35 -13.21 0.29
CA TYR A 74 13.51 -12.02 0.14
C TYR A 74 13.57 -11.42 -1.28
N GLY A 75 14.73 -11.45 -1.91
CA GLY A 75 14.88 -11.00 -3.29
C GLY A 75 14.07 -11.84 -4.28
N ARG A 76 14.10 -13.17 -4.12
CA ARG A 76 13.29 -14.09 -4.94
C ARG A 76 11.80 -13.84 -4.75
N GLN A 77 11.33 -13.76 -3.51
CA GLN A 77 9.92 -13.51 -3.22
C GLN A 77 9.46 -12.17 -3.79
N ALA A 78 10.26 -11.11 -3.65
CA ALA A 78 9.97 -9.81 -4.22
C ALA A 78 9.87 -9.87 -5.75
N ALA A 79 10.83 -10.50 -6.41
CA ALA A 79 10.83 -10.62 -7.87
C ALA A 79 9.58 -11.35 -8.41
N GLU A 80 9.22 -12.45 -7.81
CA GLU A 80 8.01 -13.22 -8.18
C GLU A 80 6.73 -12.42 -7.95
N ALA A 81 6.62 -11.74 -6.80
CA ALA A 81 5.47 -10.91 -6.47
C ALA A 81 5.31 -9.73 -7.43
N ILE A 82 6.41 -9.11 -7.85
CA ILE A 82 6.40 -8.00 -8.80
C ILE A 82 5.84 -8.46 -10.15
N VAL A 83 6.27 -9.62 -10.65
CA VAL A 83 5.71 -10.20 -11.88
C VAL A 83 4.21 -10.41 -11.73
N THR A 84 3.76 -10.98 -10.62
CA THR A 84 2.34 -11.20 -10.36
C THR A 84 1.55 -9.90 -10.31
N LEU A 85 2.08 -8.87 -9.66
CA LEU A 85 1.44 -7.55 -9.61
C LEU A 85 1.34 -6.93 -11.00
N GLN A 86 2.40 -7.00 -11.80
CA GLN A 86 2.39 -6.50 -13.19
C GLN A 86 1.38 -7.27 -14.05
N ASP A 87 1.28 -8.58 -13.88
CA ASP A 87 0.34 -9.42 -14.63
C ASP A 87 -1.12 -9.05 -14.36
N ILE A 88 -1.46 -8.58 -13.18
CA ILE A 88 -2.81 -8.07 -12.89
C ILE A 88 -3.02 -6.60 -13.30
N GLY A 89 -2.02 -5.97 -13.89
CA GLY A 89 -2.10 -4.60 -14.37
C GLY A 89 -1.65 -3.53 -13.38
N ALA A 90 -1.06 -3.90 -12.25
CA ALA A 90 -0.50 -2.94 -11.31
C ALA A 90 0.79 -2.31 -11.89
N THR A 91 0.99 -1.03 -11.58
CA THR A 91 2.25 -0.34 -11.84
C THR A 91 3.18 -0.55 -10.66
N VAL A 92 4.36 -1.10 -10.90
CA VAL A 92 5.38 -1.29 -9.87
C VAL A 92 6.51 -0.31 -10.09
N LEU A 93 6.83 0.45 -9.05
CA LEU A 93 7.91 1.43 -9.02
C LEU A 93 8.99 0.99 -8.04
N TYR A 94 10.21 1.42 -8.29
CA TYR A 94 11.35 1.13 -7.42
C TYR A 94 11.92 2.43 -6.85
N THR A 95 12.18 2.42 -5.55
CA THR A 95 12.90 3.50 -4.86
C THR A 95 14.08 2.90 -4.11
N GLY A 96 15.29 3.35 -4.42
CA GLY A 96 16.50 2.91 -3.74
C GLY A 96 16.46 3.24 -2.26
N GLY A 97 16.84 2.28 -1.40
CA GLY A 97 16.83 2.45 0.04
C GLY A 97 15.43 2.65 0.64
N HIS A 98 14.38 2.28 -0.08
CA HIS A 98 13.00 2.50 0.36
C HIS A 98 12.70 1.83 1.69
N HIS A 99 12.10 2.59 2.61
CA HIS A 99 11.74 2.09 3.95
C HIS A 99 10.36 2.58 4.43
N ARG A 100 9.67 3.40 3.65
CA ARG A 100 8.33 3.89 4.01
C ARG A 100 7.30 2.76 3.92
N LYS A 101 6.33 2.81 4.81
CA LYS A 101 5.22 1.84 4.88
C LYS A 101 3.93 2.63 4.96
N LEU A 102 3.21 2.68 3.86
CA LEU A 102 1.96 3.42 3.79
C LEU A 102 1.06 2.89 2.66
N ALA A 103 -0.21 3.27 2.72
CA ALA A 103 -1.16 3.06 1.64
C ALA A 103 -2.08 4.26 1.53
N ILE A 104 -2.42 4.65 0.31
CA ILE A 104 -3.35 5.75 0.04
C ILE A 104 -4.46 5.21 -0.86
N ILE A 105 -5.71 5.36 -0.43
CA ILE A 105 -6.89 4.86 -1.15
C ILE A 105 -7.75 6.04 -1.58
N ASP A 106 -7.97 6.17 -2.89
CA ASP A 106 -8.81 7.20 -3.52
C ASP A 106 -8.44 8.64 -3.14
N ARG A 107 -7.22 8.86 -2.66
CA ARG A 107 -6.77 10.15 -2.10
C ARG A 107 -7.72 10.70 -1.04
N LYS A 108 -8.35 9.81 -0.27
CA LYS A 108 -9.31 10.12 0.79
C LYS A 108 -8.96 9.51 2.13
N VAL A 109 -8.34 8.33 2.10
CA VAL A 109 -7.93 7.58 3.28
C VAL A 109 -6.49 7.16 3.10
N PHE A 110 -5.71 7.21 4.16
CA PHE A 110 -4.37 6.64 4.13
C PHE A 110 -4.04 5.94 5.44
N TYR A 111 -3.09 5.01 5.31
CA TYR A 111 -2.43 4.31 6.42
C TYR A 111 -0.95 4.63 6.38
N GLU A 112 -0.35 4.85 7.54
CA GLU A 112 1.10 4.97 7.69
C GLU A 112 1.53 4.44 9.05
N GLY A 113 2.72 3.88 9.13
CA GLY A 113 3.26 3.36 10.38
C GLY A 113 4.45 2.45 10.17
N SER A 114 4.59 1.46 11.04
CA SER A 114 5.76 0.58 11.06
C SER A 114 5.58 -0.73 10.30
N LEU A 115 4.35 -1.12 9.98
CA LEU A 115 4.05 -2.43 9.40
C LEU A 115 4.35 -2.46 7.89
N ASN A 116 5.18 -3.37 7.45
CA ASN A 116 5.43 -3.64 6.03
C ASN A 116 4.19 -4.31 5.42
N ILE A 117 3.36 -3.54 4.73
CA ILE A 117 2.02 -3.93 4.29
C ILE A 117 2.02 -5.21 3.44
N LEU A 118 3.01 -5.35 2.55
CA LEU A 118 3.12 -6.50 1.67
C LEU A 118 4.01 -7.62 2.22
N SER A 119 4.46 -7.52 3.46
CA SER A 119 5.29 -8.52 4.10
C SER A 119 4.50 -9.34 5.12
N TYR A 120 5.09 -10.44 5.57
CA TYR A 120 4.51 -11.31 6.58
C TYR A 120 5.56 -11.56 7.68
N ARG A 121 5.38 -10.90 8.82
CA ARG A 121 6.23 -11.06 10.00
C ARG A 121 5.37 -11.10 11.26
N ASP A 122 5.84 -11.87 12.25
CA ASP A 122 5.29 -11.88 13.61
C ASP A 122 6.05 -10.85 14.45
N SER A 123 5.64 -9.60 14.36
CA SER A 123 6.26 -8.47 15.04
C SER A 123 5.21 -7.51 15.58
N CYS A 124 5.54 -6.80 16.65
CA CYS A 124 4.69 -5.74 17.19
C CYS A 124 4.77 -4.50 16.31
N GLU A 125 3.66 -4.09 15.75
CA GLU A 125 3.58 -3.00 14.78
C GLU A 125 2.45 -2.04 15.12
N ILE A 126 2.54 -0.84 14.57
CA ILE A 126 1.50 0.17 14.66
C ILE A 126 1.22 0.76 13.29
N MET A 127 -0.06 0.93 12.97
CA MET A 127 -0.52 1.64 11.78
C MET A 127 -1.61 2.63 12.14
N ARG A 128 -1.47 3.85 11.66
CA ARG A 128 -2.49 4.89 11.77
C ARG A 128 -3.29 4.97 10.48
N ARG A 129 -4.61 4.95 10.59
CA ARG A 129 -5.53 5.25 9.50
C ARG A 129 -6.06 6.67 9.67
N VAL A 130 -6.01 7.46 8.61
CA VAL A 130 -6.56 8.82 8.60
C VAL A 130 -7.53 8.97 7.43
N ALA A 131 -8.76 9.39 7.74
CA ALA A 131 -9.78 9.70 6.74
C ALA A 131 -9.81 11.21 6.50
N SER A 132 -9.02 11.69 5.54
CA SER A 132 -8.91 13.10 5.18
C SER A 132 -8.39 13.24 3.76
N SER A 133 -9.18 13.81 2.86
CA SER A 133 -8.74 14.10 1.48
C SER A 133 -7.57 15.09 1.45
N VAL A 134 -7.59 16.09 2.29
CA VAL A 134 -6.52 17.10 2.36
C VAL A 134 -5.20 16.46 2.76
N GLU A 135 -5.20 15.65 3.80
CA GLU A 135 -3.99 15.00 4.30
C GLU A 135 -3.53 13.86 3.36
N ALA A 136 -4.44 13.11 2.77
CA ALA A 136 -4.10 12.07 1.79
C ALA A 136 -3.40 12.67 0.56
N LYS A 137 -3.92 13.76 0.03
CA LYS A 137 -3.30 14.47 -1.11
C LYS A 137 -1.96 15.09 -0.72
N ARG A 138 -1.85 15.62 0.50
CA ARG A 138 -0.59 16.16 1.03
C ARG A 138 0.48 15.07 1.12
N LEU A 139 0.13 13.89 1.65
CA LEU A 139 1.02 12.74 1.71
C LEU A 139 1.47 12.30 0.32
N LEU A 140 0.55 12.17 -0.62
CA LEU A 140 0.84 11.77 -1.99
C LEU A 140 1.84 12.71 -2.67
N ARG A 141 1.66 14.02 -2.50
CA ARG A 141 2.62 15.02 -3.00
C ARG A 141 3.98 14.90 -2.33
N PHE A 142 3.97 14.72 -1.00
CA PHE A 142 5.22 14.64 -0.22
C PHE A 142 6.09 13.45 -0.63
N ILE A 143 5.48 12.28 -0.89
CA ILE A 143 6.23 11.09 -1.33
C ILE A 143 6.64 11.13 -2.81
N GLY A 144 6.20 12.13 -3.56
CA GLY A 144 6.64 12.37 -4.93
C GLY A 144 6.06 11.44 -5.99
N LEU A 145 4.94 10.78 -5.72
CA LEU A 145 4.33 9.84 -6.66
C LEU A 145 3.26 10.45 -7.58
N MET A 146 2.93 11.73 -7.43
CA MET A 146 1.91 12.40 -8.27
C MET A 146 2.18 12.26 -9.77
N LYS A 147 3.42 12.34 -10.18
CA LYS A 147 3.84 12.23 -11.59
C LYS A 147 3.57 10.86 -12.20
N TYR A 148 3.38 9.83 -11.38
CA TYR A 148 3.13 8.46 -11.84
C TYR A 148 1.66 8.07 -11.79
N VAL A 149 0.81 8.83 -11.10
CA VAL A 149 -0.58 8.46 -10.87
C VAL A 149 -1.58 9.35 -11.59
N GLY A 150 -1.17 10.55 -12.02
CA GLY A 150 -2.03 11.46 -12.76
C GLY A 150 -3.25 11.95 -11.98
N PRO A 151 -4.18 12.65 -12.66
CA PRO A 151 -5.42 13.13 -12.04
C PRO A 151 -6.44 11.99 -11.83
N ILE A 152 -7.33 12.19 -10.87
CA ILE A 152 -8.51 11.38 -10.65
C ILE A 152 -9.76 12.25 -10.52
#